data_66cc508e9f990c15c298437c41432725
#
_entry.id   66cc508e9f990c15c298437c41432725
#
_cell.length_a   1.000
_cell.length_b   1.000
_cell.length_c   1.000
_cell.angle_alpha   90.00
_cell.angle_beta   90.00
_cell.angle_gamma   90.00
#
_symmetry.space_group_name_H-M   'P 1'
#
loop_
_entity.id
_entity.type
_entity.pdbx_description
1 polymer ?
#
loop_
_entity_poly.entity_id
_entity_poly.type
_entity_poly.pdbx_seq_one_letter_code
_entity_poly.pdbx_strand_id
1 'polypeptide(L)'
;MAKITECARTGEGNLLEYAVEAAGKRATLGEISDACEEVAGRYKAIIRTISGVYSTESRDDENFARACRLTEEFAKKEGRRPRVMIAKRGQDGHDRGAKVVATGYADCGFDVDMGMLFQTPSEVARQAVENDVHAVGVSSLAAGHKTLVPQLIEELGKLGREDIMVFAGGVIPAQDYDFLYRAGVMGIFGPGTSVAKAACELMEVLLNKEEEE
;
A
#
# COMPACT_ATOMS: atom_id res chain seq x y z
N MET A 1 30.41 -24.51 -0.27
CA MET A 1 29.38 -24.69 0.77
C MET A 1 29.99 -24.93 2.17
N ALA A 2 30.79 -25.96 2.42
CA ALA A 2 31.28 -26.25 3.76
C ALA A 2 31.87 -25.06 4.55
N LYS A 3 32.66 -24.18 3.90
CA LYS A 3 33.17 -22.96 4.53
C LYS A 3 32.05 -21.98 4.96
N ILE A 4 30.97 -21.88 4.17
CA ILE A 4 29.83 -21.03 4.47
C ILE A 4 29.11 -21.58 5.69
N THR A 5 28.79 -22.87 5.70
CA THR A 5 28.14 -23.55 6.83
C THR A 5 28.98 -23.44 8.12
N GLU A 6 30.29 -23.63 8.02
CA GLU A 6 31.19 -23.51 9.20
C GLU A 6 31.25 -22.06 9.70
N CYS A 7 31.40 -21.09 8.81
CA CYS A 7 31.37 -19.67 9.18
C CYS A 7 30.02 -19.27 9.82
N ALA A 8 28.90 -19.76 9.28
CA ALA A 8 27.58 -19.53 9.87
C ALA A 8 27.46 -20.14 11.29
N ARG A 9 28.11 -21.30 11.53
CA ARG A 9 28.06 -21.99 12.81
C ARG A 9 28.95 -21.34 13.86
N THR A 10 30.16 -20.94 13.51
CA THR A 10 31.18 -20.45 14.46
C THR A 10 31.15 -18.93 14.62
N GLY A 11 30.66 -18.19 13.63
CA GLY A 11 30.81 -16.75 13.55
C GLY A 11 32.20 -16.28 13.14
N GLU A 12 33.12 -17.22 12.84
CA GLU A 12 34.48 -16.91 12.41
C GLU A 12 34.57 -16.81 10.88
N GLY A 13 35.33 -15.84 10.38
CA GLY A 13 35.47 -15.57 8.95
C GLY A 13 34.47 -14.56 8.39
N ASN A 14 34.28 -14.59 7.07
CA ASN A 14 33.40 -13.65 6.37
C ASN A 14 32.45 -14.40 5.43
N LEU A 15 31.17 -14.46 5.81
CA LEU A 15 30.12 -15.14 5.01
C LEU A 15 30.03 -14.59 3.59
N LEU A 16 30.15 -13.26 3.42
CA LEU A 16 30.04 -12.62 2.10
C LEU A 16 31.22 -13.01 1.21
N GLU A 17 32.44 -13.05 1.74
CA GLU A 17 33.65 -13.47 1.02
C GLU A 17 33.50 -14.91 0.51
N TYR A 18 33.05 -15.81 1.37
CA TYR A 18 32.83 -17.21 0.98
C TYR A 18 31.67 -17.38 0.00
N ALA A 19 30.63 -16.55 0.10
CA ALA A 19 29.53 -16.52 -0.86
C ALA A 19 30.00 -16.04 -2.24
N VAL A 20 30.85 -15.00 -2.30
CA VAL A 20 31.46 -14.49 -3.54
C VAL A 20 32.37 -15.56 -4.16
N GLU A 21 33.19 -16.24 -3.37
CA GLU A 21 34.03 -17.36 -3.86
C GLU A 21 33.18 -18.49 -4.43
N ALA A 22 32.07 -18.84 -3.76
CA ALA A 22 31.16 -19.88 -4.21
C ALA A 22 30.45 -19.48 -5.52
N ALA A 23 29.94 -18.24 -5.60
CA ALA A 23 29.31 -17.71 -6.81
C ALA A 23 30.30 -17.67 -8.01
N GLY A 24 31.56 -17.31 -7.77
CA GLY A 24 32.64 -17.37 -8.76
C GLY A 24 32.89 -18.77 -9.29
N LYS A 25 32.59 -19.80 -8.51
CA LYS A 25 32.61 -21.22 -8.90
C LYS A 25 31.29 -21.75 -9.42
N ARG A 26 30.35 -20.84 -9.75
CA ARG A 26 29.01 -21.09 -10.31
C ARG A 26 28.03 -21.76 -9.35
N ALA A 27 28.20 -21.58 -8.04
CA ALA A 27 27.17 -21.91 -7.10
C ALA A 27 25.95 -21.00 -7.28
N THR A 28 24.78 -21.57 -7.17
CA THR A 28 23.51 -20.83 -7.22
C THR A 28 23.24 -20.09 -5.91
N LEU A 29 22.40 -19.07 -5.95
CA LEU A 29 21.93 -18.37 -4.75
C LEU A 29 21.25 -19.33 -3.77
N GLY A 30 20.50 -20.31 -4.29
CA GLY A 30 19.86 -21.34 -3.46
C GLY A 30 20.87 -22.15 -2.66
N GLU A 31 21.91 -22.71 -3.31
CA GLU A 31 22.95 -23.50 -2.64
C GLU A 31 23.69 -22.69 -1.57
N ILE A 32 23.97 -21.40 -1.82
CA ILE A 32 24.60 -20.51 -0.83
C ILE A 32 23.66 -20.27 0.36
N SER A 33 22.36 -20.05 0.10
CA SER A 33 21.35 -19.84 1.14
C SER A 33 21.13 -21.11 1.96
N ASP A 34 21.06 -22.27 1.32
CA ASP A 34 20.86 -23.56 1.97
C ASP A 34 22.01 -23.87 2.94
N ALA A 35 23.26 -23.54 2.56
CA ALA A 35 24.43 -23.71 3.44
C ALA A 35 24.35 -22.84 4.72
N CYS A 36 23.69 -21.69 4.67
CA CYS A 36 23.40 -20.89 5.87
C CYS A 36 22.19 -21.44 6.63
N GLU A 37 21.18 -21.93 5.91
CA GLU A 37 19.94 -22.45 6.48
C GLU A 37 20.18 -23.73 7.31
N GLU A 38 21.19 -24.54 6.95
CA GLU A 38 21.59 -25.71 7.74
C GLU A 38 21.91 -25.35 9.22
N VAL A 39 22.37 -24.14 9.45
CA VAL A 39 22.75 -23.65 10.80
C VAL A 39 21.65 -22.80 11.42
N ALA A 40 21.16 -21.80 10.69
CA ALA A 40 20.24 -20.80 11.21
C ALA A 40 18.78 -21.22 11.10
N GLY A 41 18.46 -22.22 10.27
CA GLY A 41 17.10 -22.54 9.88
C GLY A 41 16.47 -21.43 8.99
N ARG A 42 15.31 -21.70 8.48
CA ARG A 42 14.52 -20.71 7.72
C ARG A 42 13.37 -20.19 8.56
N TYR A 43 13.34 -18.88 8.76
CA TYR A 43 12.20 -18.25 9.41
C TYR A 43 10.94 -18.45 8.59
N LYS A 44 9.93 -19.09 9.19
CA LYS A 44 8.60 -19.23 8.63
C LYS A 44 7.66 -18.34 9.44
N ALA A 45 7.16 -17.27 8.80
CA ALA A 45 6.19 -16.39 9.44
C ALA A 45 4.92 -17.16 9.80
N ILE A 46 4.45 -17.01 11.03
CA ILE A 46 3.13 -17.48 11.43
C ILE A 46 2.13 -16.46 10.87
N ILE A 47 1.33 -16.88 9.90
CA ILE A 47 0.25 -16.05 9.37
C ILE A 47 -0.84 -16.01 10.43
N ARG A 48 -1.00 -14.86 11.08
CA ARG A 48 -2.11 -14.58 11.98
C ARG A 48 -2.96 -13.49 11.34
N THR A 49 -4.26 -13.68 11.32
CA THR A 49 -5.18 -12.58 11.05
C THR A 49 -5.16 -11.67 12.28
N ILE A 50 -4.49 -10.53 12.16
CA ILE A 50 -4.38 -9.56 13.23
C ILE A 50 -5.23 -8.36 12.81
N SER A 51 -6.22 -8.02 13.61
CA SER A 51 -7.00 -6.78 13.50
C SER A 51 -6.71 -5.89 14.70
N GLY A 52 -6.89 -4.59 14.55
CA GLY A 52 -6.70 -3.63 15.65
C GLY A 52 -5.25 -3.35 16.02
N VAL A 53 -4.27 -3.72 15.18
CA VAL A 53 -2.84 -3.47 15.47
C VAL A 53 -2.57 -1.98 15.41
N TYR A 54 -3.04 -1.31 14.36
CA TYR A 54 -2.85 0.12 14.18
C TYR A 54 -3.56 0.90 15.28
N SER A 55 -4.79 0.53 15.61
CA SER A 55 -5.57 1.14 16.70
C SER A 55 -4.92 0.97 18.07
N THR A 56 -4.23 -0.15 18.31
CA THR A 56 -3.54 -0.39 19.58
C THR A 56 -2.30 0.50 19.72
N GLU A 57 -1.51 0.64 18.66
CA GLU A 57 -0.29 1.46 18.65
C GLU A 57 -0.60 2.96 18.56
N SER A 58 -1.76 3.34 18.01
CA SER A 58 -2.16 4.73 17.76
C SER A 58 -3.24 5.25 18.71
N ARG A 59 -3.44 4.62 19.87
CA ARG A 59 -4.50 5.01 20.85
C ARG A 59 -4.41 6.47 21.29
N ASP A 60 -3.19 6.99 21.41
CA ASP A 60 -2.92 8.37 21.86
C ASP A 60 -2.73 9.35 20.68
N ASP A 61 -2.94 8.90 19.43
CA ASP A 61 -2.85 9.76 18.24
C ASP A 61 -4.18 10.49 18.03
N GLU A 62 -4.16 11.81 18.17
CA GLU A 62 -5.32 12.68 17.96
C GLU A 62 -5.89 12.54 16.53
N ASN A 63 -5.04 12.33 15.53
CA ASN A 63 -5.50 12.12 14.16
C ASN A 63 -6.23 10.79 14.01
N PHE A 64 -5.81 9.74 14.73
CA PHE A 64 -6.52 8.46 14.71
C PHE A 64 -7.94 8.62 15.29
N ALA A 65 -8.05 9.24 16.46
CA ALA A 65 -9.36 9.51 17.08
C ALA A 65 -10.24 10.41 16.20
N ARG A 66 -9.64 11.39 15.51
CA ARG A 66 -10.33 12.26 14.54
C ARG A 66 -10.83 11.48 13.33
N ALA A 67 -9.97 10.65 12.71
CA ALA A 67 -10.34 9.82 11.56
C ALA A 67 -11.54 8.91 11.89
N CYS A 68 -11.52 8.24 13.05
CA CYS A 68 -12.65 7.42 13.52
C CYS A 68 -13.94 8.22 13.66
N ARG A 69 -13.88 9.44 14.21
CA ARG A 69 -15.07 10.31 14.30
C ARG A 69 -15.61 10.72 12.95
N LEU A 70 -14.73 11.09 12.01
CA LEU A 70 -15.14 11.48 10.66
C LEU A 70 -15.76 10.31 9.89
N THR A 71 -15.22 9.08 10.02
CA THR A 71 -15.80 7.89 9.40
C THR A 71 -17.17 7.53 10.00
N GLU A 72 -17.36 7.72 11.31
CA GLU A 72 -18.67 7.55 11.95
C GLU A 72 -19.67 8.62 11.53
N GLU A 73 -19.23 9.86 11.36
CA GLU A 73 -20.06 10.95 10.85
C GLU A 73 -20.54 10.67 9.42
N PHE A 74 -19.63 10.30 8.55
CA PHE A 74 -19.93 9.89 7.18
C PHE A 74 -20.93 8.73 7.15
N ALA A 75 -20.68 7.67 7.96
CA ALA A 75 -21.57 6.52 8.01
C ALA A 75 -22.99 6.88 8.49
N LYS A 76 -23.15 7.91 9.32
CA LYS A 76 -24.47 8.40 9.74
C LYS A 76 -25.19 9.18 8.64
N LYS A 77 -24.44 9.94 7.82
CA LYS A 77 -25.00 10.72 6.71
C LYS A 77 -25.35 9.83 5.52
N GLU A 78 -24.40 9.03 5.06
CA GLU A 78 -24.50 8.19 3.87
C GLU A 78 -25.28 6.87 4.10
N GLY A 79 -25.41 6.43 5.36
CA GLY A 79 -26.04 5.15 5.70
C GLY A 79 -25.12 3.93 5.55
N ARG A 80 -23.88 4.12 5.11
CA ARG A 80 -22.82 3.09 5.00
C ARG A 80 -21.45 3.67 5.34
N ARG A 81 -20.51 2.82 5.70
CA ARG A 81 -19.13 3.24 5.94
C ARG A 81 -18.45 3.76 4.68
N PRO A 82 -17.51 4.70 4.82
CA PRO A 82 -16.69 5.11 3.69
C PRO A 82 -15.91 3.89 3.18
N ARG A 83 -16.06 3.57 1.89
CA ARG A 83 -15.41 2.42 1.27
C ARG A 83 -14.28 2.86 0.36
N VAL A 84 -13.11 2.30 0.55
CA VAL A 84 -11.90 2.66 -0.19
C VAL A 84 -11.23 1.41 -0.76
N MET A 85 -10.82 1.49 -2.02
CA MET A 85 -10.00 0.44 -2.64
C MET A 85 -8.54 0.87 -2.65
N ILE A 86 -7.66 0.05 -2.10
CA ILE A 86 -6.21 0.26 -2.21
C ILE A 86 -5.68 -0.56 -3.38
N ALA A 87 -5.33 0.13 -4.44
CA ALA A 87 -4.92 -0.46 -5.71
C ALA A 87 -3.41 -0.39 -5.94
N LYS A 88 -2.86 -1.48 -6.48
CA LYS A 88 -1.53 -1.54 -7.05
C LYS A 88 -1.63 -1.78 -8.54
N ARG A 89 -0.88 -1.02 -9.33
CA ARG A 89 -1.03 -1.02 -10.79
C ARG A 89 0.28 -1.21 -11.52
N GLY A 90 0.19 -1.83 -12.71
CA GLY A 90 1.33 -2.08 -13.56
C GLY A 90 2.32 -3.04 -12.91
N GLN A 91 3.58 -2.95 -13.30
CA GLN A 91 4.65 -3.86 -12.84
C GLN A 91 5.23 -3.47 -11.47
N ASP A 92 4.36 -3.15 -10.51
CA ASP A 92 4.75 -2.77 -9.14
C ASP A 92 4.35 -3.85 -8.13
N GLY A 93 5.33 -4.58 -7.61
CA GLY A 93 5.16 -5.65 -6.63
C GLY A 93 5.35 -5.25 -5.16
N HIS A 94 5.53 -3.95 -4.85
CA HIS A 94 5.77 -3.47 -3.49
C HIS A 94 4.47 -3.40 -2.67
N ASP A 95 3.97 -4.54 -2.20
CA ASP A 95 2.65 -4.66 -1.56
C ASP A 95 2.60 -4.30 -0.07
N ARG A 96 3.74 -4.28 0.64
CA ARG A 96 3.78 -4.05 2.09
C ARG A 96 3.18 -2.71 2.49
N GLY A 97 3.54 -1.63 1.81
CA GLY A 97 3.00 -0.30 2.10
C GLY A 97 1.49 -0.22 1.89
N ALA A 98 0.98 -0.82 0.82
CA ALA A 98 -0.45 -0.89 0.54
C ALA A 98 -1.21 -1.65 1.63
N LYS A 99 -0.66 -2.78 2.12
CA LYS A 99 -1.25 -3.56 3.21
C LYS A 99 -1.27 -2.81 4.54
N VAL A 100 -0.22 -2.07 4.87
CA VAL A 100 -0.16 -1.23 6.08
C VAL A 100 -1.23 -0.14 6.02
N VAL A 101 -1.35 0.56 4.89
CA VAL A 101 -2.38 1.60 4.70
C VAL A 101 -3.78 0.99 4.79
N ALA A 102 -4.03 -0.14 4.13
CA ALA A 102 -5.32 -0.85 4.18
C ALA A 102 -5.70 -1.22 5.61
N THR A 103 -4.76 -1.77 6.40
CA THR A 103 -5.00 -2.12 7.81
C THR A 103 -5.31 -0.88 8.64
N GLY A 104 -4.53 0.20 8.47
CA GLY A 104 -4.75 1.44 9.21
C GLY A 104 -6.09 2.10 8.87
N TYR A 105 -6.50 2.10 7.61
CA TYR A 105 -7.81 2.60 7.21
C TYR A 105 -8.95 1.74 7.78
N ALA A 106 -8.83 0.41 7.73
CA ALA A 106 -9.80 -0.49 8.34
C ALA A 106 -9.95 -0.22 9.85
N ASP A 107 -8.84 -0.01 10.56
CA ASP A 107 -8.84 0.33 11.98
C ASP A 107 -9.44 1.73 12.26
N CYS A 108 -9.35 2.67 11.30
CA CYS A 108 -10.03 3.97 11.36
C CYS A 108 -11.53 3.91 11.02
N GLY A 109 -12.07 2.75 10.64
CA GLY A 109 -13.49 2.56 10.39
C GLY A 109 -13.93 2.56 8.94
N PHE A 110 -13.00 2.53 7.98
CA PHE A 110 -13.30 2.36 6.56
C PHE A 110 -13.60 0.89 6.24
N ASP A 111 -14.45 0.67 5.25
CA ASP A 111 -14.49 -0.58 4.51
C ASP A 111 -13.40 -0.56 3.45
N VAL A 112 -12.47 -1.53 3.51
CA VAL A 112 -11.27 -1.51 2.67
C VAL A 112 -11.21 -2.71 1.74
N ASP A 113 -11.17 -2.43 0.44
CA ASP A 113 -10.92 -3.43 -0.59
C ASP A 113 -9.45 -3.40 -1.02
N MET A 114 -8.85 -4.58 -1.17
CA MET A 114 -7.50 -4.71 -1.72
C MET A 114 -7.56 -5.09 -3.19
N GLY A 115 -7.02 -4.24 -4.06
CA GLY A 115 -6.80 -4.57 -5.46
C GLY A 115 -5.75 -5.67 -5.62
N MET A 116 -5.86 -6.44 -6.69
CA MET A 116 -4.87 -7.45 -7.04
C MET A 116 -3.57 -6.78 -7.51
N LEU A 117 -2.45 -7.49 -7.39
CA LEU A 117 -1.19 -7.02 -7.95
C LEU A 117 -1.23 -7.03 -9.49
N PHE A 118 -0.52 -6.09 -10.09
CA PHE A 118 -0.30 -5.99 -11.53
C PHE A 118 -1.54 -5.69 -12.39
N GLN A 119 -2.60 -5.17 -11.78
CA GLN A 119 -3.80 -4.73 -12.51
C GLN A 119 -3.49 -3.59 -13.48
N THR A 120 -4.20 -3.60 -14.59
CA THR A 120 -4.28 -2.46 -15.52
C THR A 120 -5.20 -1.37 -14.98
N PRO A 121 -5.11 -0.11 -15.43
CA PRO A 121 -6.03 0.94 -15.04
C PRO A 121 -7.52 0.59 -15.26
N SER A 122 -7.85 -0.08 -16.37
CA SER A 122 -9.23 -0.50 -16.69
C SER A 122 -9.74 -1.61 -15.75
N GLU A 123 -8.88 -2.53 -15.32
CA GLU A 123 -9.25 -3.56 -14.33
C GLU A 123 -9.49 -2.95 -12.97
N VAL A 124 -8.64 -1.99 -12.55
CA VAL A 124 -8.83 -1.25 -11.29
C VAL A 124 -10.12 -0.44 -11.32
N ALA A 125 -10.37 0.30 -12.41
CA ALA A 125 -11.59 1.08 -12.55
C ALA A 125 -12.85 0.21 -12.48
N ARG A 126 -12.86 -0.93 -13.20
CA ARG A 126 -13.97 -1.89 -13.15
C ARG A 126 -14.19 -2.43 -11.74
N GLN A 127 -13.14 -2.88 -11.07
CA GLN A 127 -13.24 -3.39 -9.70
C GLN A 127 -13.73 -2.32 -8.73
N ALA A 128 -13.27 -1.08 -8.87
CA ALA A 128 -13.72 0.05 -8.04
C ALA A 128 -15.23 0.32 -8.21
N VAL A 129 -15.72 0.25 -9.45
CA VAL A 129 -17.16 0.40 -9.77
C VAL A 129 -17.97 -0.78 -9.25
N GLU A 130 -17.52 -2.02 -9.47
CA GLU A 130 -18.20 -3.23 -9.02
C GLU A 130 -18.31 -3.29 -7.49
N ASN A 131 -17.28 -2.81 -6.78
CA ASN A 131 -17.27 -2.75 -5.32
C ASN A 131 -17.96 -1.50 -4.77
N ASP A 132 -18.42 -0.60 -5.63
CA ASP A 132 -19.06 0.66 -5.27
C ASP A 132 -18.27 1.46 -4.22
N VAL A 133 -16.99 1.71 -4.51
CA VAL A 133 -16.11 2.44 -3.60
C VAL A 133 -16.28 3.95 -3.75
N HIS A 134 -16.05 4.70 -2.67
CA HIS A 134 -16.05 6.17 -2.69
C HIS A 134 -14.70 6.72 -3.17
N ALA A 135 -13.61 5.96 -2.93
CA ALA A 135 -12.28 6.40 -3.31
C ALA A 135 -11.37 5.22 -3.69
N VAL A 136 -10.40 5.52 -4.56
CA VAL A 136 -9.30 4.59 -4.90
C VAL A 136 -7.97 5.21 -4.46
N GLY A 137 -7.30 4.54 -3.56
CA GLY A 137 -5.94 4.84 -3.14
C GLY A 137 -4.94 4.08 -4.01
N VAL A 138 -4.14 4.79 -4.79
CA VAL A 138 -3.15 4.20 -5.68
C VAL A 138 -1.79 4.21 -5.03
N SER A 139 -1.22 3.03 -4.77
CA SER A 139 0.15 2.89 -4.29
C SER A 139 1.14 2.80 -5.46
N SER A 140 2.13 3.70 -5.51
CA SER A 140 3.13 3.77 -6.59
C SER A 140 4.55 3.87 -6.04
N LEU A 141 5.40 2.89 -6.39
CA LEU A 141 6.85 2.91 -6.11
C LEU A 141 7.70 2.71 -7.38
N ALA A 142 7.12 2.26 -8.48
CA ALA A 142 7.83 1.93 -9.72
C ALA A 142 7.65 2.99 -10.82
N ALA A 143 7.61 4.28 -10.47
CA ALA A 143 7.56 5.44 -11.37
C ALA A 143 6.43 5.46 -12.43
N GLY A 144 5.45 4.56 -12.36
CA GLY A 144 4.34 4.49 -13.32
C GLY A 144 3.21 5.50 -13.08
N HIS A 145 3.32 6.38 -12.07
CA HIS A 145 2.26 7.29 -11.65
C HIS A 145 1.81 8.26 -12.74
N LYS A 146 2.75 8.81 -13.53
CA LYS A 146 2.43 9.78 -14.60
C LYS A 146 1.58 9.21 -15.75
N THR A 147 1.66 7.92 -15.95
CA THR A 147 0.90 7.26 -17.03
C THR A 147 -0.34 6.58 -16.47
N LEU A 148 -0.18 5.78 -15.42
CA LEU A 148 -1.24 4.89 -14.95
C LEU A 148 -2.30 5.60 -14.10
N VAL A 149 -1.96 6.73 -13.41
CA VAL A 149 -2.96 7.47 -12.61
C VAL A 149 -3.93 8.23 -13.51
N PRO A 150 -3.48 9.03 -14.50
CA PRO A 150 -4.39 9.65 -15.44
C PRO A 150 -5.26 8.65 -16.21
N GLN A 151 -4.68 7.53 -16.64
CA GLN A 151 -5.44 6.47 -17.30
C GLN A 151 -6.54 5.88 -16.41
N LEU A 152 -6.29 5.70 -15.11
CA LEU A 152 -7.33 5.24 -14.19
C LEU A 152 -8.49 6.23 -14.10
N ILE A 153 -8.18 7.52 -13.97
CA ILE A 153 -9.21 8.58 -13.91
C ILE A 153 -10.04 8.60 -15.21
N GLU A 154 -9.36 8.48 -16.35
CA GLU A 154 -10.03 8.36 -17.64
C GLU A 154 -10.95 7.12 -17.73
N GLU A 155 -10.48 5.97 -17.25
CA GLU A 155 -11.27 4.73 -17.25
C GLU A 155 -12.48 4.80 -16.30
N LEU A 156 -12.37 5.46 -15.15
CA LEU A 156 -13.50 5.74 -14.27
C LEU A 156 -14.53 6.63 -14.96
N GLY A 157 -14.09 7.68 -15.68
CA GLY A 157 -14.96 8.54 -16.47
C GLY A 157 -15.67 7.78 -17.60
N LYS A 158 -15.00 6.86 -18.31
CA LYS A 158 -15.63 6.01 -19.32
C LYS A 158 -16.73 5.10 -18.74
N LEU A 159 -16.63 4.77 -17.46
CA LEU A 159 -17.64 3.97 -16.75
C LEU A 159 -18.74 4.85 -16.11
N GLY A 160 -18.69 6.17 -16.30
CA GLY A 160 -19.65 7.12 -15.73
C GLY A 160 -19.52 7.27 -14.20
N ARG A 161 -18.34 7.00 -13.65
CA ARG A 161 -18.05 7.05 -12.20
C ARG A 161 -16.93 8.05 -11.90
N GLU A 162 -17.10 9.26 -12.39
CA GLU A 162 -16.24 10.43 -12.10
C GLU A 162 -16.35 10.88 -10.64
N ASP A 163 -17.40 10.40 -9.96
CA ASP A 163 -17.61 10.58 -8.53
C ASP A 163 -16.58 9.85 -7.66
N ILE A 164 -16.00 8.75 -8.15
CA ILE A 164 -14.98 8.00 -7.41
C ILE A 164 -13.68 8.80 -7.36
N MET A 165 -13.27 9.19 -6.15
CA MET A 165 -12.07 9.99 -5.95
C MET A 165 -10.79 9.17 -6.09
N VAL A 166 -9.74 9.76 -6.64
CA VAL A 166 -8.45 9.09 -6.79
C VAL A 166 -7.40 9.80 -5.93
N PHE A 167 -6.76 9.02 -5.06
CA PHE A 167 -5.63 9.44 -4.22
C PHE A 167 -4.38 8.68 -4.63
N ALA A 168 -3.21 9.31 -4.50
CA ALA A 168 -1.94 8.68 -4.83
C ALA A 168 -1.05 8.60 -3.60
N GLY A 169 -0.38 7.49 -3.41
CA GLY A 169 0.57 7.29 -2.31
C GLY A 169 1.82 6.55 -2.74
N GLY A 170 2.85 6.61 -1.91
CA GLY A 170 4.13 5.96 -2.15
C GLY A 170 5.26 6.94 -2.45
N VAL A 171 6.28 6.52 -3.19
CA VAL A 171 7.43 7.37 -3.52
C VAL A 171 7.18 8.11 -4.83
N ILE A 172 6.54 9.28 -4.72
CA ILE A 172 6.25 10.16 -5.84
C ILE A 172 7.13 11.41 -5.71
N PRO A 173 7.93 11.77 -6.72
CA PRO A 173 8.73 13.00 -6.69
C PRO A 173 7.86 14.25 -6.59
N ALA A 174 8.23 15.20 -5.75
CA ALA A 174 7.46 16.44 -5.54
C ALA A 174 7.21 17.24 -6.84
N GLN A 175 8.15 17.18 -7.77
CA GLN A 175 8.04 17.81 -9.10
C GLN A 175 6.87 17.26 -9.94
N ASP A 176 6.35 16.08 -9.61
CA ASP A 176 5.25 15.44 -10.35
C ASP A 176 3.87 15.69 -9.70
N TYR A 177 3.82 16.34 -8.53
CA TYR A 177 2.58 16.60 -7.79
C TYR A 177 1.61 17.46 -8.60
N ASP A 178 2.08 18.59 -9.13
CA ASP A 178 1.27 19.50 -9.95
C ASP A 178 0.66 18.81 -11.18
N PHE A 179 1.40 17.89 -11.77
CA PHE A 179 0.92 17.09 -12.90
C PHE A 179 -0.22 16.18 -12.47
N LEU A 180 -0.09 15.50 -11.33
CA LEU A 180 -1.11 14.58 -10.82
C LEU A 180 -2.36 15.32 -10.35
N TYR A 181 -2.23 16.46 -9.67
CA TYR A 181 -3.38 17.29 -9.30
C TYR A 181 -4.13 17.79 -10.53
N ARG A 182 -3.45 18.25 -11.58
CA ARG A 182 -4.09 18.63 -12.84
C ARG A 182 -4.76 17.46 -13.57
N ALA A 183 -4.30 16.25 -13.34
CA ALA A 183 -4.92 15.04 -13.87
C ALA A 183 -6.16 14.60 -13.08
N GLY A 184 -6.50 15.25 -11.95
CA GLY A 184 -7.67 14.95 -11.14
C GLY A 184 -7.40 14.13 -9.88
N VAL A 185 -6.14 14.00 -9.44
CA VAL A 185 -5.82 13.38 -8.15
C VAL A 185 -6.23 14.33 -7.02
N MET A 186 -6.97 13.82 -6.04
CA MET A 186 -7.51 14.62 -4.93
C MET A 186 -6.52 14.81 -3.78
N GLY A 187 -5.54 13.90 -3.61
CA GLY A 187 -4.50 14.03 -2.60
C GLY A 187 -3.32 13.10 -2.86
N ILE A 188 -2.13 13.52 -2.42
CA ILE A 188 -0.89 12.78 -2.60
C ILE A 188 -0.20 12.57 -1.25
N PHE A 189 0.01 11.31 -0.86
CA PHE A 189 0.57 10.91 0.42
C PHE A 189 1.98 10.33 0.23
N GLY A 190 2.99 11.14 0.50
CA GLY A 190 4.40 10.75 0.40
C GLY A 190 4.89 9.92 1.59
N PRO A 191 6.16 9.43 1.52
CA PRO A 191 6.79 8.73 2.63
C PRO A 191 6.81 9.59 3.90
N GLY A 192 6.49 8.97 5.04
CA GLY A 192 6.42 9.65 6.34
C GLY A 192 5.05 10.26 6.66
N THR A 193 4.09 10.26 5.73
CA THR A 193 2.71 10.63 6.06
C THR A 193 2.09 9.59 6.99
N SER A 194 1.58 10.01 8.15
CA SER A 194 0.83 9.14 9.05
C SER A 194 -0.45 8.65 8.37
N VAL A 195 -0.77 7.35 8.52
CA VAL A 195 -1.99 6.77 7.94
C VAL A 195 -3.24 7.45 8.49
N ALA A 196 -3.26 7.77 9.78
CA ALA A 196 -4.36 8.48 10.42
C ALA A 196 -4.56 9.89 9.85
N LYS A 197 -3.46 10.62 9.59
CA LYS A 197 -3.53 11.93 8.94
C LYS A 197 -4.09 11.83 7.53
N ALA A 198 -3.60 10.87 6.74
CA ALA A 198 -4.10 10.62 5.39
C ALA A 198 -5.60 10.24 5.40
N ALA A 199 -6.04 9.46 6.40
CA ALA A 199 -7.44 9.12 6.59
C ALA A 199 -8.30 10.35 6.90
N CYS A 200 -7.82 11.28 7.74
CA CYS A 200 -8.51 12.55 8.00
C CYS A 200 -8.67 13.38 6.73
N GLU A 201 -7.58 13.59 5.99
CA GLU A 201 -7.60 14.38 4.76
C GLU A 201 -8.55 13.77 3.71
N LEU A 202 -8.57 12.44 3.57
CA LEU A 202 -9.49 11.74 2.69
C LEU A 202 -10.94 11.95 3.13
N MET A 203 -11.22 11.82 4.42
CA MET A 203 -12.57 12.01 4.97
C MET A 203 -13.07 13.45 4.83
N GLU A 204 -12.21 14.45 5.00
CA GLU A 204 -12.56 15.85 4.79
C GLU A 204 -12.99 16.12 3.34
N VAL A 205 -12.28 15.53 2.38
CA VAL A 205 -12.66 15.66 0.96
C VAL A 205 -14.00 14.96 0.68
N LEU A 206 -14.22 13.76 1.24
CA LEU A 206 -15.48 13.02 1.08
C LEU A 206 -16.68 13.79 1.67
N LEU A 207 -16.54 14.30 2.89
CA LEU A 207 -17.62 15.02 3.57
C LEU A 207 -17.96 16.37 2.92
N ASN A 208 -16.93 17.09 2.42
CA ASN A 208 -17.15 18.38 1.73
C ASN A 208 -17.85 18.21 0.38
N LYS A 209 -17.63 17.10 -0.31
CA LYS A 209 -18.28 16.82 -1.59
C LYS A 209 -19.79 16.60 -1.43
N GLU A 210 -20.19 15.94 -0.34
CA GLU A 210 -21.62 15.73 -0.03
C GLU A 210 -22.37 17.02 0.34
N GLU A 211 -21.64 18.08 0.75
CA GLU A 211 -22.27 19.37 1.08
C GLU A 211 -22.52 20.25 -0.18
N GLU A 212 -21.92 19.90 -1.32
CA GLU A 212 -22.06 20.61 -2.60
C GLU A 212 -23.09 19.95 -3.56
N GLU A 213 -23.55 18.73 -3.27
CA GLU A 213 -24.61 18.00 -4.00
C GLU A 213 -25.99 18.20 -3.34
#